data_44699d2cdbd96859f7fa29aff525f420
#
_entry.id   44699d2cdbd96859f7fa29aff525f420
#
_cell.length_a   1.000
_cell.length_b   1.000
_cell.length_c   1.000
_cell.angle_alpha   90.00
_cell.angle_beta   90.00
_cell.angle_gamma   90.00
#
_symmetry.space_group_name_H-M   'P 1'
#
loop_
_entity.id
_entity.type
_entity.pdbx_description
1 polymer ?
#
loop_
_entity_poly.entity_id
_entity_poly.type
_entity_poly.pdbx_seq_one_letter_code
_entity_poly.pdbx_strand_id
1 'polypeptide(L)'
;MRIVQNVYAVLDMFHPIGVNAGFIVTDKHIVYVDAGLTVPSAQTILGYSLGVAPKNKPKYLIFTDHHPDHVFGMKAFKEAGAKTVGHANLDLYLREYLMRNWREWIQDWNKRMKFWDKSETGLIFGDVELSPLDQTLDKDTVMKVDNEEIHVLNTPGHWKACLSVYLPSSKVLFAGDTLFLGFEPTTRFGDKNLWQQWINSLKKLSKLDISCIIPGHGRLCDTKEIFRHIAYLKELIAKT
;
A
#
# COMPACT_ATOMS: atom_id res chain seq x y z
N MET A 1 -13.21 7.50 3.34
CA MET A 1 -14.39 7.85 2.50
C MET A 1 -14.86 6.64 1.71
N ARG A 2 -16.15 6.55 1.39
CA ARG A 2 -16.68 5.49 0.51
C ARG A 2 -16.40 5.83 -0.95
N ILE A 3 -15.79 4.92 -1.69
CA ILE A 3 -15.49 5.07 -3.13
C ILE A 3 -16.68 4.56 -3.96
N VAL A 4 -17.08 3.31 -3.71
CA VAL A 4 -18.27 2.67 -4.27
C VAL A 4 -18.92 1.83 -3.16
N GLN A 5 -19.96 1.05 -3.49
CA GLN A 5 -20.80 0.36 -2.48
C GLN A 5 -20.02 -0.43 -1.42
N ASN A 6 -18.96 -1.12 -1.81
CA ASN A 6 -18.19 -2.03 -0.95
C ASN A 6 -16.69 -1.67 -0.81
N VAL A 7 -16.25 -0.56 -1.40
CA VAL A 7 -14.84 -0.14 -1.38
C VAL A 7 -14.69 1.21 -0.68
N TYR A 8 -13.76 1.29 0.25
CA TYR A 8 -13.50 2.45 1.09
C TYR A 8 -12.01 2.80 1.06
N ALA A 9 -11.71 4.10 1.02
CA ALA A 9 -10.37 4.64 1.17
C ALA A 9 -10.25 5.49 2.42
N VAL A 10 -9.09 5.43 3.05
CA VAL A 10 -8.64 6.35 4.10
C VAL A 10 -7.43 7.07 3.52
N LEU A 11 -7.60 8.34 3.21
CA LEU A 11 -6.63 9.14 2.47
C LEU A 11 -5.86 10.06 3.40
N ASP A 12 -4.63 10.39 2.99
CA ASP A 12 -3.78 11.40 3.62
C ASP A 12 -3.53 11.14 5.11
N MET A 13 -3.36 9.88 5.47
CA MET A 13 -3.06 9.51 6.85
C MET A 13 -1.65 9.92 7.23
N PHE A 14 -1.51 10.42 8.45
CA PHE A 14 -0.23 10.80 9.03
C PHE A 14 0.48 11.91 8.24
N HIS A 15 -0.15 13.10 8.18
CA HIS A 15 0.46 14.30 7.59
C HIS A 15 1.82 14.64 8.28
N PRO A 16 2.89 15.02 7.54
CA PRO A 16 2.90 15.39 6.12
C PRO A 16 3.21 14.23 5.14
N ILE A 17 3.24 12.98 5.59
CA ILE A 17 3.56 11.83 4.72
C ILE A 17 2.40 11.54 3.77
N GLY A 18 1.16 11.58 4.29
CA GLY A 18 -0.04 11.52 3.48
C GLY A 18 -0.26 10.17 2.79
N VAL A 19 0.06 9.04 3.45
CA VAL A 19 -0.17 7.71 2.89
C VAL A 19 -1.65 7.36 2.82
N ASN A 20 -2.03 6.68 1.76
CA ASN A 20 -3.37 6.14 1.56
C ASN A 20 -3.43 4.66 1.89
N ALA A 21 -4.57 4.24 2.43
CA ALA A 21 -4.93 2.85 2.63
C ALA A 21 -6.43 2.67 2.36
N GLY A 22 -6.91 1.44 2.50
CA GLY A 22 -8.35 1.26 2.39
C GLY A 22 -8.81 -0.15 2.76
N PHE A 23 -10.09 -0.40 2.49
CA PHE A 23 -10.66 -1.71 2.75
C PHE A 23 -11.84 -2.02 1.82
N ILE A 24 -12.06 -3.31 1.66
CA ILE A 24 -13.10 -3.91 0.84
C ILE A 24 -14.01 -4.70 1.76
N VAL A 25 -15.31 -4.39 1.75
CA VAL A 25 -16.32 -5.13 2.50
C VAL A 25 -16.91 -6.20 1.59
N THR A 26 -16.80 -7.46 2.00
CA THR A 26 -17.42 -8.60 1.32
C THR A 26 -18.64 -9.08 2.13
N ASP A 27 -19.28 -10.17 1.77
CA ASP A 27 -20.51 -10.63 2.47
C ASP A 27 -20.29 -10.90 3.97
N LYS A 28 -19.13 -11.44 4.34
CA LYS A 28 -18.84 -11.86 5.73
C LYS A 28 -17.54 -11.29 6.28
N HIS A 29 -16.67 -10.79 5.40
CA HIS A 29 -15.31 -10.41 5.76
C HIS A 29 -14.96 -9.00 5.31
N ILE A 30 -13.81 -8.52 5.80
CA ILE A 30 -13.18 -7.28 5.37
C ILE A 30 -11.76 -7.61 4.93
N VAL A 31 -11.38 -7.11 3.76
CA VAL A 31 -10.00 -7.17 3.24
C VAL A 31 -9.43 -5.76 3.25
N TYR A 32 -8.28 -5.59 3.85
CA TYR A 32 -7.58 -4.33 3.98
C TYR A 32 -6.45 -4.23 2.96
N VAL A 33 -6.14 -3.03 2.53
CA VAL A 33 -5.01 -2.70 1.65
C VAL A 33 -4.20 -1.63 2.35
N ASP A 34 -2.96 -1.97 2.69
CA ASP A 34 -2.00 -1.23 3.49
C ASP A 34 -2.45 -0.90 4.93
N ALA A 35 -1.47 -0.75 5.81
CA ALA A 35 -1.70 -0.63 7.25
C ALA A 35 -1.51 0.78 7.80
N GLY A 36 -0.97 1.70 7.00
CA GLY A 36 -0.53 3.00 7.48
C GLY A 36 0.81 2.95 8.23
N LEU A 37 1.29 4.14 8.61
CA LEU A 37 2.61 4.35 9.21
C LEU A 37 2.67 3.97 10.69
N THR A 38 1.56 3.97 11.41
CA THR A 38 1.52 3.81 12.86
C THR A 38 0.39 2.88 13.29
N VAL A 39 0.50 2.33 14.49
CA VAL A 39 -0.61 1.56 15.09
C VAL A 39 -1.89 2.40 15.23
N PRO A 40 -1.85 3.69 15.68
CA PRO A 40 -3.03 4.56 15.66
C PRO A 40 -3.64 4.76 14.26
N SER A 41 -2.83 4.87 13.19
CA SER A 41 -3.34 4.94 11.81
C SER A 41 -4.10 3.65 11.45
N ALA A 42 -3.54 2.49 11.78
CA ALA A 42 -4.18 1.20 11.57
C ALA A 42 -5.50 1.06 12.36
N GLN A 43 -5.51 1.51 13.62
CA GLN A 43 -6.74 1.53 14.44
C GLN A 43 -7.82 2.44 13.86
N THR A 44 -7.44 3.55 13.20
CA THR A 44 -8.38 4.42 12.49
C THR A 44 -9.03 3.68 11.32
N ILE A 45 -8.25 2.93 10.52
CA ILE A 45 -8.77 2.13 9.41
C ILE A 45 -9.71 1.04 9.94
N LEU A 46 -9.29 0.30 10.98
CA LEU A 46 -10.08 -0.74 11.63
C LEU A 46 -11.39 -0.18 12.20
N GLY A 47 -11.33 0.90 12.96
CA GLY A 47 -12.50 1.55 13.54
C GLY A 47 -13.51 2.00 12.49
N TYR A 48 -13.01 2.59 11.38
CA TYR A 48 -13.88 2.96 10.27
C TYR A 48 -14.54 1.73 9.63
N SER A 49 -13.77 0.69 9.36
CA SER A 49 -14.30 -0.53 8.73
C SER A 49 -15.35 -1.22 9.58
N LEU A 50 -15.14 -1.32 10.90
CA LEU A 50 -16.10 -1.89 11.84
C LEU A 50 -17.35 -0.99 12.01
N GLY A 51 -17.19 0.33 11.89
CA GLY A 51 -18.30 1.27 11.91
C GLY A 51 -19.25 1.10 10.73
N VAL A 52 -18.74 0.76 9.54
CA VAL A 52 -19.55 0.56 8.32
C VAL A 52 -20.00 -0.88 8.12
N ALA A 53 -19.27 -1.86 8.67
CA ALA A 53 -19.54 -3.29 8.52
C ALA A 53 -19.36 -4.05 9.86
N PRO A 54 -20.15 -3.75 10.90
CA PRO A 54 -19.90 -4.23 12.28
C PRO A 54 -20.03 -5.75 12.45
N LYS A 55 -20.66 -6.43 11.50
CA LYS A 55 -20.84 -7.90 11.54
C LYS A 55 -19.72 -8.65 10.77
N ASN A 56 -18.94 -7.95 9.97
CA ASN A 56 -17.90 -8.55 9.14
C ASN A 56 -16.60 -8.68 9.93
N LYS A 57 -15.85 -9.74 9.64
CA LYS A 57 -14.58 -10.03 10.33
C LYS A 57 -13.39 -9.66 9.45
N PRO A 58 -12.30 -9.09 10.02
CA PRO A 58 -11.04 -8.97 9.32
C PRO A 58 -10.58 -10.34 8.78
N LYS A 59 -10.16 -10.39 7.51
CA LYS A 59 -9.69 -11.63 6.89
C LYS A 59 -8.27 -11.52 6.35
N TYR A 60 -8.00 -10.49 5.55
CA TYR A 60 -6.69 -10.26 4.97
C TYR A 60 -6.28 -8.79 5.11
N LEU A 61 -4.98 -8.57 5.29
CA LEU A 61 -4.29 -7.31 5.10
C LEU A 61 -3.28 -7.51 3.97
N ILE A 62 -3.51 -6.87 2.82
CA ILE A 62 -2.64 -6.96 1.65
C ILE A 62 -1.72 -5.75 1.64
N PHE A 63 -0.41 -5.96 1.64
CA PHE A 63 0.58 -4.90 1.53
C PHE A 63 0.93 -4.65 0.07
N THR A 64 0.89 -3.38 -0.34
CA THR A 64 1.25 -2.96 -1.70
C THR A 64 2.73 -2.63 -1.82
N ASP A 65 3.39 -2.22 -0.74
CA ASP A 65 4.80 -1.86 -0.70
C ASP A 65 5.46 -2.27 0.63
N HIS A 66 6.78 -2.09 0.71
CA HIS A 66 7.63 -2.43 1.84
C HIS A 66 7.92 -1.25 2.77
N HIS A 67 7.61 -0.03 2.35
CA HIS A 67 7.90 1.15 3.12
C HIS A 67 7.11 1.19 4.43
N PRO A 68 7.66 1.79 5.50
CA PRO A 68 7.04 1.84 6.81
C PRO A 68 5.61 2.37 6.84
N ASP A 69 5.31 3.36 6.01
CA ASP A 69 3.99 3.97 5.91
C ASP A 69 2.91 3.03 5.33
N HIS A 70 3.31 1.90 4.72
CA HIS A 70 2.42 0.82 4.31
C HIS A 70 2.33 -0.31 5.33
N VAL A 71 3.40 -0.58 6.10
CA VAL A 71 3.50 -1.83 6.89
C VAL A 71 3.49 -1.66 8.41
N PHE A 72 3.80 -0.49 8.96
CA PHE A 72 4.01 -0.33 10.41
C PHE A 72 2.75 -0.50 11.26
N GLY A 73 1.56 -0.34 10.67
CA GLY A 73 0.31 -0.65 11.35
C GLY A 73 -0.04 -2.15 11.43
N MET A 74 0.82 -3.04 10.92
CA MET A 74 0.60 -4.51 10.82
C MET A 74 0.04 -5.13 12.10
N LYS A 75 0.62 -4.79 13.26
CA LYS A 75 0.24 -5.34 14.57
C LYS A 75 -1.26 -5.27 14.83
N ALA A 76 -1.85 -4.09 14.67
CA ALA A 76 -3.27 -3.87 14.97
C ALA A 76 -4.20 -4.78 14.13
N PHE A 77 -3.86 -4.99 12.85
CA PHE A 77 -4.64 -5.87 11.99
C PHE A 77 -4.48 -7.35 12.35
N LYS A 78 -3.27 -7.78 12.73
CA LYS A 78 -3.05 -9.16 13.19
C LYS A 78 -3.79 -9.44 14.50
N GLU A 79 -3.78 -8.52 15.44
CA GLU A 79 -4.56 -8.60 16.68
C GLU A 79 -6.08 -8.64 16.40
N ALA A 80 -6.54 -7.95 15.36
CA ALA A 80 -7.92 -8.02 14.89
C ALA A 80 -8.26 -9.32 14.14
N GLY A 81 -7.29 -10.19 13.88
CA GLY A 81 -7.48 -11.49 13.24
C GLY A 81 -7.25 -11.52 11.73
N ALA A 82 -6.76 -10.44 11.12
CA ALA A 82 -6.40 -10.44 9.70
C ALA A 82 -5.09 -11.22 9.45
N LYS A 83 -5.05 -12.00 8.36
CA LYS A 83 -3.82 -12.62 7.84
C LYS A 83 -3.11 -11.64 6.91
N THR A 84 -1.82 -11.50 7.07
CA THR A 84 -0.99 -10.61 6.24
C THR A 84 -0.59 -11.28 4.94
N VAL A 85 -0.75 -10.57 3.84
CA VAL A 85 -0.45 -11.01 2.47
C VAL A 85 0.44 -9.95 1.82
N GLY A 86 1.47 -10.37 1.09
CA GLY A 86 2.32 -9.47 0.35
C GLY A 86 3.27 -10.19 -0.60
N HIS A 87 4.11 -9.44 -1.28
CA HIS A 87 5.09 -10.03 -2.18
C HIS A 87 6.16 -10.83 -1.42
N ALA A 88 6.65 -11.94 -1.99
CA ALA A 88 7.69 -12.77 -1.37
C ALA A 88 8.96 -11.98 -1.00
N ASN A 89 9.37 -11.03 -1.85
CA ASN A 89 10.50 -10.15 -1.53
C ASN A 89 10.21 -9.18 -0.36
N LEU A 90 8.94 -8.82 -0.10
CA LEU A 90 8.59 -8.07 1.09
C LEU A 90 8.80 -8.93 2.35
N ASP A 91 8.36 -10.18 2.34
CA ASP A 91 8.57 -11.10 3.47
C ASP A 91 10.06 -11.30 3.76
N LEU A 92 10.87 -11.46 2.73
CA LEU A 92 12.31 -11.55 2.85
C LEU A 92 12.92 -10.28 3.48
N TYR A 93 12.52 -9.10 3.01
CA TYR A 93 12.97 -7.81 3.54
C TYR A 93 12.54 -7.62 5.01
N LEU A 94 11.32 -8.01 5.36
CA LEU A 94 10.86 -7.99 6.75
C LEU A 94 11.77 -8.84 7.64
N ARG A 95 12.01 -10.10 7.28
CA ARG A 95 12.80 -11.06 8.08
C ARG A 95 14.27 -10.68 8.19
N GLU A 96 14.88 -10.27 7.08
CA GLU A 96 16.32 -10.04 7.02
C GLU A 96 16.71 -8.65 7.54
N TYR A 97 15.86 -7.68 7.41
CA TYR A 97 16.21 -6.29 7.69
C TYR A 97 15.22 -5.55 8.59
N LEU A 98 13.99 -5.32 8.14
CA LEU A 98 13.11 -4.31 8.75
C LEU A 98 12.70 -4.66 10.18
N MET A 99 12.42 -5.91 10.49
CA MET A 99 12.05 -6.35 11.84
C MET A 99 13.13 -6.04 12.89
N ARG A 100 14.40 -5.99 12.49
CA ARG A 100 15.54 -5.70 13.38
C ARG A 100 15.90 -4.22 13.40
N ASN A 101 15.77 -3.54 12.26
CA ASN A 101 16.36 -2.23 12.03
C ASN A 101 15.31 -1.10 11.86
N TRP A 102 14.02 -1.36 12.09
CA TRP A 102 12.99 -0.36 11.84
C TRP A 102 13.17 0.92 12.67
N ARG A 103 13.72 0.82 13.89
CA ARG A 103 14.00 1.99 14.74
C ARG A 103 15.10 2.87 14.17
N GLU A 104 16.17 2.27 13.65
CA GLU A 104 17.25 2.99 12.96
C GLU A 104 16.72 3.63 11.68
N TRP A 105 15.88 2.89 10.94
CA TRP A 105 15.23 3.41 9.74
C TRP A 105 14.40 4.67 10.02
N ILE A 106 13.59 4.67 11.08
CA ILE A 106 12.80 5.84 11.51
C ILE A 106 13.72 7.00 11.92
N GLN A 107 14.80 6.72 12.66
CA GLN A 107 15.75 7.76 13.06
C GLN A 107 16.42 8.41 11.84
N ASP A 108 16.87 7.62 10.88
CA ASP A 108 17.50 8.13 9.67
C ASP A 108 16.52 8.89 8.77
N TRP A 109 15.28 8.43 8.71
CA TRP A 109 14.23 9.12 7.99
C TRP A 109 13.92 10.48 8.64
N ASN A 110 13.77 10.52 9.96
CA ASN A 110 13.50 11.75 10.67
C ASN A 110 14.66 12.74 10.65
N LYS A 111 15.91 12.28 10.65
CA LYS A 111 17.09 13.16 10.44
C LYS A 111 17.02 13.91 9.11
N ARG A 112 16.51 13.27 8.07
CA ARG A 112 16.37 13.83 6.72
C ARG A 112 15.17 14.74 6.57
N MET A 113 14.04 14.30 7.09
CA MET A 113 12.74 14.92 6.83
C MET A 113 12.29 15.89 7.93
N LYS A 114 12.81 15.73 9.17
CA LYS A 114 12.49 16.55 10.35
C LYS A 114 10.99 16.68 10.62
N PHE A 115 10.25 15.58 10.47
CA PHE A 115 8.80 15.58 10.62
C PHE A 115 8.33 15.66 12.08
N TRP A 116 9.11 15.11 13.02
CA TRP A 116 8.79 15.05 14.45
C TRP A 116 10.06 15.17 15.29
N ASP A 117 9.91 15.54 16.54
CA ASP A 117 11.03 15.58 17.46
C ASP A 117 11.34 14.20 18.08
N LYS A 118 12.43 14.16 18.86
CA LYS A 118 12.92 12.90 19.43
C LYS A 118 11.98 12.33 20.50
N SER A 119 11.21 13.17 21.21
CA SER A 119 10.24 12.75 22.23
C SER A 119 8.97 12.18 21.59
N GLU A 120 8.54 12.76 20.47
CA GLU A 120 7.39 12.27 19.71
C GLU A 120 7.63 10.89 19.07
N THR A 121 8.87 10.58 18.68
CA THR A 121 9.21 9.31 18.03
C THR A 121 8.78 8.10 18.88
N GLY A 122 8.98 8.15 20.19
CA GLY A 122 8.58 7.06 21.10
C GLY A 122 7.07 6.90 21.22
N LEU A 123 6.33 8.00 21.19
CA LEU A 123 4.86 8.02 21.27
C LEU A 123 4.25 7.51 19.95
N ILE A 124 4.81 7.92 18.82
CA ILE A 124 4.27 7.61 17.48
C ILE A 124 4.55 6.16 17.09
N PHE A 125 5.75 5.65 17.39
CA PHE A 125 6.24 4.35 16.92
C PHE A 125 6.47 3.31 18.03
N GLY A 126 6.18 3.64 19.29
CA GLY A 126 6.45 2.76 20.43
C GLY A 126 5.80 1.37 20.31
N ASP A 127 4.63 1.30 19.70
CA ASP A 127 3.84 0.08 19.54
C ASP A 127 4.07 -0.66 18.21
N VAL A 128 5.01 -0.21 17.38
CA VAL A 128 5.34 -0.90 16.11
C VAL A 128 5.91 -2.28 16.40
N GLU A 129 5.23 -3.28 15.89
CA GLU A 129 5.66 -4.68 15.94
C GLU A 129 5.45 -5.32 14.56
N LEU A 130 6.54 -5.76 13.97
CA LEU A 130 6.56 -6.40 12.65
C LEU A 130 6.75 -7.89 12.79
N SER A 131 6.14 -8.64 11.91
CA SER A 131 6.28 -10.09 11.83
C SER A 131 6.42 -10.54 10.38
N PRO A 132 6.87 -11.77 10.13
CA PRO A 132 6.77 -12.36 8.80
C PRO A 132 5.33 -12.37 8.28
N LEU A 133 5.18 -12.38 6.96
CA LEU A 133 3.87 -12.49 6.33
C LEU A 133 3.27 -13.89 6.55
N ASP A 134 1.94 -13.94 6.66
CA ASP A 134 1.21 -15.21 6.76
C ASP A 134 1.07 -15.88 5.39
N GLN A 135 1.08 -15.10 4.30
CA GLN A 135 1.02 -15.57 2.93
C GLN A 135 1.86 -14.68 2.00
N THR A 136 2.62 -15.31 1.12
CA THR A 136 3.44 -14.61 0.12
C THR A 136 2.96 -14.88 -1.29
N LEU A 137 3.12 -13.86 -2.15
CA LEU A 137 2.80 -13.92 -3.57
C LEU A 137 4.07 -13.56 -4.38
N ASP A 138 4.26 -14.21 -5.53
CA ASP A 138 5.38 -13.97 -6.46
C ASP A 138 4.92 -13.59 -7.87
N LYS A 139 3.61 -13.67 -8.12
CA LYS A 139 2.97 -13.40 -9.42
C LYS A 139 1.56 -12.87 -9.24
N ASP A 140 0.97 -12.42 -10.34
CA ASP A 140 -0.43 -12.03 -10.37
C ASP A 140 -1.31 -13.17 -9.81
N THR A 141 -2.15 -12.85 -8.86
CA THR A 141 -2.97 -13.83 -8.14
C THR A 141 -4.39 -13.31 -7.98
N VAL A 142 -5.36 -14.16 -8.20
CA VAL A 142 -6.78 -13.86 -7.89
C VAL A 142 -7.14 -14.51 -6.57
N MET A 143 -7.47 -13.67 -5.60
CA MET A 143 -7.98 -14.10 -4.29
C MET A 143 -9.51 -14.04 -4.30
N LYS A 144 -10.17 -15.15 -3.98
CA LYS A 144 -11.63 -15.19 -3.79
C LYS A 144 -11.94 -15.04 -2.31
N VAL A 145 -12.70 -14.00 -1.99
CA VAL A 145 -13.15 -13.70 -0.63
C VAL A 145 -14.66 -13.50 -0.67
N ASP A 146 -15.39 -14.48 -0.15
CA ASP A 146 -16.85 -14.54 -0.23
C ASP A 146 -17.34 -14.39 -1.69
N ASN A 147 -18.05 -13.32 -1.99
CA ASN A 147 -18.60 -12.98 -3.29
C ASN A 147 -17.68 -12.14 -4.17
N GLU A 148 -16.47 -11.76 -3.68
CA GLU A 148 -15.56 -10.86 -4.40
C GLU A 148 -14.35 -11.60 -4.97
N GLU A 149 -13.97 -11.22 -6.18
CA GLU A 149 -12.68 -11.54 -6.77
C GLU A 149 -11.75 -10.33 -6.63
N ILE A 150 -10.63 -10.52 -5.94
CA ILE A 150 -9.63 -9.50 -5.67
C ILE A 150 -8.37 -9.87 -6.43
N HIS A 151 -8.02 -9.09 -7.44
CA HIS A 151 -6.83 -9.30 -8.25
C HIS A 151 -5.65 -8.61 -7.60
N VAL A 152 -4.72 -9.38 -7.05
CA VAL A 152 -3.44 -8.89 -6.55
C VAL A 152 -2.41 -9.01 -7.66
N LEU A 153 -1.98 -7.86 -8.18
CA LEU A 153 -1.15 -7.75 -9.36
C LEU A 153 0.29 -7.42 -8.96
N ASN A 154 1.26 -8.15 -9.50
CA ASN A 154 2.66 -7.83 -9.32
C ASN A 154 3.03 -6.62 -10.18
N THR A 155 3.40 -5.50 -9.56
CA THR A 155 3.66 -4.21 -10.20
C THR A 155 5.03 -3.64 -9.82
N PRO A 156 6.15 -4.36 -10.10
CA PRO A 156 7.48 -3.86 -9.78
C PRO A 156 7.74 -2.52 -10.46
N GLY A 157 8.44 -1.61 -9.77
CA GLY A 157 8.74 -0.29 -10.32
C GLY A 157 9.29 0.68 -9.31
N HIS A 158 8.46 1.19 -8.41
CA HIS A 158 8.91 1.99 -7.26
C HIS A 158 9.89 1.17 -6.40
N TRP A 159 9.55 -0.08 -6.19
CA TRP A 159 10.44 -1.12 -5.67
C TRP A 159 10.13 -2.45 -6.37
N LYS A 160 11.04 -3.44 -6.21
CA LYS A 160 10.93 -4.75 -6.88
C LYS A 160 9.77 -5.62 -6.39
N ALA A 161 9.16 -5.29 -5.25
CA ALA A 161 8.12 -6.07 -4.61
C ALA A 161 6.77 -5.34 -4.52
N CYS A 162 6.55 -4.29 -5.31
CA CYS A 162 5.28 -3.59 -5.31
C CYS A 162 4.16 -4.46 -5.86
N LEU A 163 3.00 -4.37 -5.22
CA LEU A 163 1.75 -4.97 -5.64
C LEU A 163 0.70 -3.88 -5.85
N SER A 164 -0.28 -4.16 -6.68
CA SER A 164 -1.51 -3.35 -6.79
C SER A 164 -2.71 -4.26 -6.62
N VAL A 165 -3.80 -3.74 -6.03
CA VAL A 165 -5.00 -4.53 -5.76
C VAL A 165 -6.15 -3.98 -6.60
N TYR A 166 -6.67 -4.79 -7.52
CA TYR A 166 -7.74 -4.41 -8.43
C TYR A 166 -9.01 -5.22 -8.15
N LEU A 167 -10.14 -4.53 -8.13
CA LEU A 167 -11.48 -5.11 -7.99
C LEU A 167 -12.24 -4.94 -9.30
N PRO A 168 -12.41 -6.00 -10.11
CA PRO A 168 -13.14 -5.94 -11.37
C PRO A 168 -14.62 -5.55 -11.20
N SER A 169 -15.27 -6.06 -10.15
CA SER A 169 -16.68 -5.79 -9.84
C SER A 169 -16.97 -4.31 -9.63
N SER A 170 -16.02 -3.58 -9.03
CA SER A 170 -16.13 -2.17 -8.67
C SER A 170 -15.33 -1.26 -9.60
N LYS A 171 -14.44 -1.82 -10.45
CA LYS A 171 -13.50 -1.09 -11.31
C LYS A 171 -12.58 -0.15 -10.51
N VAL A 172 -12.22 -0.52 -9.29
CA VAL A 172 -11.36 0.25 -8.39
C VAL A 172 -9.99 -0.40 -8.29
N LEU A 173 -8.95 0.42 -8.39
CA LEU A 173 -7.56 0.05 -8.24
C LEU A 173 -6.94 0.73 -7.01
N PHE A 174 -6.46 -0.05 -6.06
CA PHE A 174 -5.47 0.40 -5.08
C PHE A 174 -4.09 0.20 -5.72
N ALA A 175 -3.45 1.28 -6.08
CA ALA A 175 -2.20 1.22 -6.83
C ALA A 175 -0.97 1.12 -5.91
N GLY A 176 -1.09 1.47 -4.62
CA GLY A 176 0.07 1.66 -3.77
C GLY A 176 1.04 2.65 -4.40
N ASP A 177 2.31 2.53 -4.10
CA ASP A 177 3.38 3.39 -4.62
C ASP A 177 3.74 3.13 -6.09
N THR A 178 2.96 2.31 -6.78
CA THR A 178 2.99 2.23 -8.25
C THR A 178 2.48 3.54 -8.88
N LEU A 179 1.64 4.32 -8.16
CA LEU A 179 1.14 5.64 -8.59
C LEU A 179 1.11 6.64 -7.43
N PHE A 180 1.43 7.90 -7.77
CA PHE A 180 1.37 9.06 -6.90
C PHE A 180 0.55 10.16 -7.58
N LEU A 181 -0.24 10.93 -6.83
CA LEU A 181 -0.88 12.12 -7.36
C LEU A 181 -0.41 13.37 -6.63
N GLY A 182 -0.06 14.40 -7.43
CA GLY A 182 0.37 15.71 -6.92
C GLY A 182 1.88 15.89 -6.83
N PHE A 183 2.67 14.84 -7.08
CA PHE A 183 4.13 14.89 -7.15
C PHE A 183 4.69 13.86 -8.13
N GLU A 184 5.98 13.98 -8.40
CA GLU A 184 6.67 13.06 -9.33
C GLU A 184 6.88 11.68 -8.70
N PRO A 185 6.94 10.62 -9.51
CA PRO A 185 7.30 9.28 -9.04
C PRO A 185 8.61 9.27 -8.29
N THR A 186 8.64 8.69 -7.10
CA THR A 186 9.87 8.54 -6.31
C THR A 186 10.73 7.44 -6.89
N THR A 187 11.81 7.80 -7.60
CA THR A 187 12.66 6.88 -8.38
C THR A 187 13.97 6.48 -7.69
N ARG A 188 14.24 7.00 -6.50
CA ARG A 188 15.50 6.82 -5.75
C ARG A 188 15.82 5.38 -5.31
N PHE A 189 14.84 4.47 -5.37
CA PHE A 189 14.98 3.09 -4.91
C PHE A 189 15.29 2.10 -6.04
N GLY A 190 15.51 2.60 -7.26
CA GLY A 190 15.76 1.78 -8.42
C GLY A 190 16.72 2.41 -9.42
N ASP A 191 16.96 1.65 -10.47
CA ASP A 191 17.77 2.00 -11.62
C ASP A 191 16.92 1.99 -12.91
N LYS A 192 17.55 2.23 -14.06
CA LYS A 192 16.91 2.17 -15.38
C LYS A 192 16.15 0.85 -15.63
N ASN A 193 16.68 -0.28 -15.16
CA ASN A 193 16.03 -1.57 -15.36
C ASN A 193 14.73 -1.66 -14.57
N LEU A 194 14.73 -1.19 -13.31
CA LEU A 194 13.54 -1.16 -12.48
C LEU A 194 12.53 -0.12 -12.97
N TRP A 195 12.98 1.05 -13.45
CA TRP A 195 12.09 2.05 -14.06
C TRP A 195 11.44 1.54 -15.34
N GLN A 196 12.15 0.73 -16.13
CA GLN A 196 11.56 0.06 -17.31
C GLN A 196 10.51 -0.99 -16.89
N GLN A 197 10.74 -1.72 -15.80
CA GLN A 197 9.73 -2.61 -15.23
C GLN A 197 8.50 -1.81 -14.74
N TRP A 198 8.73 -0.63 -14.13
CA TRP A 198 7.63 0.26 -13.73
C TRP A 198 6.76 0.68 -14.91
N ILE A 199 7.37 1.09 -16.02
CA ILE A 199 6.64 1.39 -17.25
C ILE A 199 5.81 0.17 -17.71
N ASN A 200 6.35 -1.04 -17.64
CA ASN A 200 5.64 -2.26 -18.01
C ASN A 200 4.47 -2.56 -17.05
N SER A 201 4.66 -2.35 -15.75
CA SER A 201 3.61 -2.44 -14.74
C SER A 201 2.49 -1.46 -14.99
N LEU A 202 2.82 -0.20 -15.25
CA LEU A 202 1.84 0.85 -15.60
C LEU A 202 1.08 0.53 -16.89
N LYS A 203 1.76 0.02 -17.92
CA LYS A 203 1.11 -0.45 -19.15
C LYS A 203 0.20 -1.66 -18.92
N LYS A 204 0.52 -2.53 -17.96
CA LYS A 204 -0.37 -3.62 -17.55
C LYS A 204 -1.63 -3.04 -16.89
N LEU A 205 -1.48 -2.12 -15.95
CA LEU A 205 -2.61 -1.48 -15.27
C LEU A 205 -3.49 -0.69 -16.24
N SER A 206 -2.91 -0.02 -17.25
CA SER A 206 -3.70 0.78 -18.22
C SER A 206 -4.64 -0.04 -19.11
N LYS A 207 -4.51 -1.37 -19.12
CA LYS A 207 -5.41 -2.28 -19.86
C LYS A 207 -6.63 -2.70 -19.07
N LEU A 208 -6.69 -2.38 -17.78
CA LEU A 208 -7.81 -2.71 -16.91
C LEU A 208 -8.95 -1.69 -17.11
N ASP A 209 -10.17 -2.13 -16.89
CA ASP A 209 -11.35 -1.25 -16.88
C ASP A 209 -11.45 -0.56 -15.51
N ILE A 210 -10.77 0.57 -15.36
CA ILE A 210 -10.63 1.31 -14.10
C ILE A 210 -11.50 2.56 -14.12
N SER A 211 -12.37 2.70 -13.13
CA SER A 211 -13.17 3.91 -12.88
C SER A 211 -12.55 4.83 -11.82
N CYS A 212 -11.77 4.29 -10.88
CA CYS A 212 -11.16 5.05 -9.80
C CYS A 212 -9.85 4.40 -9.38
N ILE A 213 -8.81 5.21 -9.16
CA ILE A 213 -7.52 4.79 -8.61
C ILE A 213 -7.31 5.44 -7.25
N ILE A 214 -6.94 4.62 -6.28
CA ILE A 214 -6.43 5.01 -4.96
C ILE A 214 -4.91 4.85 -5.05
N PRO A 215 -4.13 5.93 -5.26
CA PRO A 215 -2.67 5.88 -5.30
C PRO A 215 -2.10 5.66 -3.89
N GLY A 216 -0.82 5.33 -3.75
CA GLY A 216 -0.16 5.25 -2.44
C GLY A 216 -0.19 6.59 -1.70
N HIS A 217 -0.04 7.68 -2.44
CA HIS A 217 -0.06 9.04 -1.92
C HIS A 217 -0.83 10.00 -2.81
N GLY A 218 -1.42 11.02 -2.18
CA GLY A 218 -2.20 12.05 -2.87
C GLY A 218 -3.69 11.71 -2.95
N ARG A 219 -4.42 12.47 -3.80
CA ARG A 219 -5.86 12.29 -3.95
C ARG A 219 -6.20 11.14 -4.89
N LEU A 220 -7.47 10.76 -4.93
CA LEU A 220 -8.01 9.84 -5.94
C LEU A 220 -7.74 10.36 -7.35
N CYS A 221 -7.46 9.46 -8.28
CA CYS A 221 -7.16 9.81 -9.66
C CYS A 221 -7.84 8.86 -10.67
N ASP A 222 -7.67 9.17 -11.94
CA ASP A 222 -8.09 8.35 -13.06
C ASP A 222 -6.89 7.78 -13.84
N THR A 223 -7.15 7.07 -14.91
CA THR A 223 -6.13 6.43 -15.75
C THR A 223 -5.18 7.41 -16.45
N LYS A 224 -5.49 8.71 -16.52
CA LYS A 224 -4.57 9.72 -17.07
C LYS A 224 -3.28 9.78 -16.28
N GLU A 225 -3.36 9.56 -14.97
CA GLU A 225 -2.19 9.56 -14.10
C GLU A 225 -1.22 8.42 -14.43
N ILE A 226 -1.71 7.27 -14.88
CA ILE A 226 -0.87 6.15 -15.39
C ILE A 226 0.00 6.64 -16.56
N PHE A 227 -0.61 7.35 -17.52
CA PHE A 227 0.12 7.83 -18.69
C PHE A 227 1.08 8.96 -18.36
N ARG A 228 0.76 9.82 -17.37
CA ARG A 228 1.67 10.85 -16.86
C ARG A 228 2.93 10.22 -16.26
N HIS A 229 2.79 9.18 -15.45
CA HIS A 229 3.92 8.44 -14.86
C HIS A 229 4.76 7.74 -15.95
N ILE A 230 4.13 7.12 -16.95
CA ILE A 230 4.85 6.50 -18.07
C ILE A 230 5.67 7.54 -18.83
N ALA A 231 5.12 8.72 -19.08
CA ALA A 231 5.82 9.79 -19.78
C ALA A 231 7.04 10.28 -18.98
N TYR A 232 6.86 10.54 -17.68
CA TYR A 232 7.93 10.94 -16.77
C TYR A 232 9.08 9.92 -16.74
N LEU A 233 8.77 8.64 -16.55
CA LEU A 233 9.78 7.58 -16.46
C LEU A 233 10.54 7.39 -17.78
N LYS A 234 9.88 7.53 -18.94
CA LYS A 234 10.53 7.50 -20.25
C LYS A 234 11.51 8.66 -20.42
N GLU A 235 11.09 9.86 -20.02
CA GLU A 235 11.96 11.04 -20.07
C GLU A 235 13.18 10.87 -19.13
N LEU A 236 12.96 10.36 -17.93
CA LEU A 236 14.03 10.08 -16.97
C LEU A 236 15.05 9.09 -17.54
N ILE A 237 14.59 7.96 -18.11
CA ILE A 237 15.46 6.95 -18.72
C ILE A 237 16.27 7.52 -19.89
N ALA A 238 15.67 8.42 -20.67
CA ALA A 238 16.35 9.03 -21.81
C ALA A 238 17.45 10.03 -21.41
N LYS A 239 17.32 10.67 -20.24
CA LYS A 239 18.30 11.65 -19.70
C LYS A 239 19.47 11.02 -18.94
N THR A 240 19.35 9.78 -18.57
CA THR A 240 20.35 9.03 -17.78
C THR A 240 21.14 8.07 -18.65
#